data_691c7311ba72e9da6c2719f692fbce8b
#
_entry.id   691c7311ba72e9da6c2719f692fbce8b
#
_cell.length_a   1.000
_cell.length_b   1.000
_cell.length_c   1.000
_cell.angle_alpha   90.00
_cell.angle_beta   90.00
_cell.angle_gamma   90.00
#
_symmetry.space_group_name_H-M   'P 1'
#
loop_
_entity.id
_entity.type
_entity.pdbx_description
1 polymer ?
#
loop_
_entity_poly.entity_id
_entity_poly.type
_entity_poly.pdbx_seq_one_letter_code
_entity_poly.pdbx_strand_id
1 'polypeptide(L)'
;DWLSGACLLARAELVRQFGGLDERYFMYVEDMDWGLQAHRAGWDVVYLPSARVTHAVGRSSDQRPAAMVKAHHQSMYLYVRKHYGAAAALLAAPLIALRCWAVLQRAKPGP
;
A
#
# COMPACT_ATOMS: atom_id res chain seq x y z
N ASP A 1 -8.53 1.01 10.12
CA ASP A 1 -7.58 2.14 10.18
C ASP A 1 -6.18 1.66 9.80
N TRP A 2 -5.36 2.55 9.24
CA TRP A 2 -3.98 2.30 8.87
C TRP A 2 -3.18 3.61 8.93
N LEU A 3 -1.86 3.48 9.06
CA LEU A 3 -0.92 4.60 9.07
C LEU A 3 0.04 4.46 7.88
N SER A 4 0.46 5.61 7.33
CA SER A 4 1.43 5.63 6.23
C SER A 4 2.77 5.01 6.64
N GLY A 5 3.34 4.20 5.77
CA GLY A 5 4.66 3.59 5.91
C GLY A 5 5.83 4.57 5.97
N ALA A 6 5.58 5.87 5.83
CA ALA A 6 6.61 6.91 5.94
C ALA A 6 7.34 6.90 7.28
N CYS A 7 6.63 6.58 8.37
CA CYS A 7 7.22 6.35 9.69
C CYS A 7 6.26 5.50 10.53
N LEU A 8 6.64 4.27 10.79
CA LEU A 8 5.89 3.33 11.62
C LEU A 8 6.75 2.89 12.81
N LEU A 9 6.16 2.95 14.00
CA LEU A 9 6.70 2.33 15.19
C LEU A 9 5.80 1.16 15.57
N ALA A 10 6.36 -0.01 15.69
CA ALA A 10 5.62 -1.22 16.02
C ALA A 10 6.20 -1.92 17.24
N ARG A 11 5.36 -2.57 18.01
CA ARG A 11 5.82 -3.46 19.08
C ARG A 11 6.53 -4.67 18.51
N ALA A 12 7.59 -5.12 19.14
CA ALA A 12 8.34 -6.29 18.72
C ALA A 12 7.47 -7.57 18.67
N GLU A 13 6.44 -7.65 19.50
CA GLU A 13 5.46 -8.75 19.51
C GLU A 13 4.70 -8.82 18.20
N LEU A 14 4.26 -7.68 17.67
CA LEU A 14 3.56 -7.59 16.38
C LEU A 14 4.47 -8.08 15.25
N VAL A 15 5.73 -7.63 15.24
CA VAL A 15 6.72 -8.06 14.24
C VAL A 15 6.98 -9.57 14.34
N ARG A 16 7.07 -10.12 15.55
CA ARG A 16 7.23 -11.58 15.73
C ARG A 16 6.01 -12.37 15.26
N GLN A 17 4.81 -11.80 15.40
CA GLN A 17 3.56 -12.48 15.05
C GLN A 17 3.33 -12.53 13.53
N PHE A 18 3.61 -11.45 12.80
CA PHE A 18 3.27 -11.31 11.38
C PHE A 18 4.50 -11.23 10.46
N GLY A 19 5.71 -11.10 11.01
CA GLY A 19 6.88 -10.72 10.27
C GLY A 19 6.93 -9.22 10.00
N GLY A 20 7.75 -8.82 9.05
CA GLY A 20 7.81 -7.46 8.54
C GLY A 20 6.69 -7.15 7.55
N LEU A 21 6.87 -6.10 6.77
CA LEU A 21 6.01 -5.79 5.64
C LEU A 21 6.09 -6.92 4.60
N ASP A 22 4.98 -7.23 3.96
CA ASP A 22 4.89 -8.30 2.98
C ASP A 22 5.63 -7.92 1.68
N GLU A 23 6.75 -8.54 1.39
CA GLU A 23 7.64 -8.23 0.28
C GLU A 23 7.02 -8.46 -1.12
N ARG A 24 5.85 -9.09 -1.18
CA ARG A 24 5.09 -9.21 -2.43
C ARG A 24 4.55 -7.87 -2.92
N TYR A 25 4.40 -6.91 -2.01
CA TYR A 25 4.13 -5.52 -2.36
C TYR A 25 5.44 -4.82 -2.67
N PHE A 26 5.74 -4.63 -3.96
CA PHE A 26 6.95 -3.92 -4.36
C PHE A 26 6.96 -2.48 -3.85
N MET A 27 5.82 -1.81 -3.89
CA MET A 27 5.62 -0.46 -3.36
C MET A 27 4.13 -0.18 -3.20
N TYR A 28 3.78 0.56 -2.15
CA TYR A 28 2.43 0.92 -1.75
C TYR A 28 1.58 -0.26 -1.29
N VAL A 29 0.63 0.02 -0.42
CA VAL A 29 -0.35 -0.93 0.14
C VAL A 29 0.23 -1.88 1.20
N GLU A 30 1.56 -2.02 1.32
CA GLU A 30 2.22 -2.83 2.34
C GLU A 30 1.88 -2.35 3.76
N ASP A 31 1.76 -1.04 3.95
CA ASP A 31 1.37 -0.41 5.22
C ASP A 31 -0.11 -0.64 5.54
N MET A 32 -0.98 -0.56 4.54
CA MET A 32 -2.40 -0.91 4.68
C MET A 32 -2.59 -2.39 5.03
N ASP A 33 -1.84 -3.27 4.39
CA ASP A 33 -1.86 -4.71 4.62
C ASP A 33 -1.48 -5.03 6.07
N TRP A 34 -0.39 -4.44 6.54
CA TRP A 34 0.10 -4.65 7.89
C TRP A 34 -0.83 -4.07 8.95
N GLY A 35 -1.35 -2.86 8.71
CA GLY A 35 -2.37 -2.24 9.56
C GLY A 35 -3.64 -3.07 9.68
N LEU A 36 -4.13 -3.66 8.59
CA LEU A 36 -5.29 -4.55 8.61
C LEU A 36 -5.02 -5.85 9.38
N GLN A 37 -3.84 -6.44 9.22
CA GLN A 37 -3.44 -7.64 9.97
C GLN A 37 -3.37 -7.34 11.47
N ALA A 38 -2.74 -6.22 11.85
CA ALA A 38 -2.66 -5.77 13.23
C ALA A 38 -4.05 -5.60 13.85
N HIS A 39 -4.94 -4.88 13.17
CA HIS A 39 -6.31 -4.66 13.63
C HIS A 39 -7.10 -5.96 13.79
N ARG A 40 -7.01 -6.87 12.83
CA ARG A 40 -7.70 -8.19 12.90
C ARG A 40 -7.19 -9.07 14.05
N ALA A 41 -5.98 -8.84 14.51
CA ALA A 41 -5.39 -9.55 15.64
C ALA A 41 -5.59 -8.83 16.99
N GLY A 42 -6.39 -7.77 17.02
CA GLY A 42 -6.72 -7.03 18.23
C GLY A 42 -5.67 -6.01 18.67
N TRP A 43 -4.73 -5.64 17.78
CA TRP A 43 -3.80 -4.57 18.04
C TRP A 43 -4.40 -3.21 17.68
N ASP A 44 -4.11 -2.20 18.47
CA ASP A 44 -4.47 -0.83 18.14
C ASP A 44 -3.51 -0.24 17.12
N VAL A 45 -4.06 0.50 16.14
CA VAL A 45 -3.31 1.31 15.19
C VAL A 45 -3.53 2.77 15.59
N VAL A 46 -2.50 3.39 16.18
CA VAL A 46 -2.62 4.69 16.83
C VAL A 46 -1.83 5.76 16.08
N TYR A 47 -2.49 6.83 15.68
CA TYR A 47 -1.84 8.03 15.19
C TYR A 47 -1.37 8.89 16.38
N LEU A 48 -0.09 9.28 16.40
CA LEU A 48 0.50 10.09 17.44
C LEU A 48 0.77 11.52 16.94
N PRO A 49 -0.12 12.49 17.18
CA PRO A 49 0.00 13.85 16.63
C PRO A 49 1.22 14.64 17.12
N SER A 50 1.77 14.26 18.29
CA SER A 50 2.97 14.90 18.86
C SER A 50 4.27 14.47 18.18
N ALA A 51 4.27 13.32 17.48
CA ALA A 51 5.42 12.86 16.71
C ALA A 51 5.47 13.58 15.37
N ARG A 52 6.56 14.27 15.10
CA ARG A 52 6.79 14.99 13.85
C ARG A 52 7.93 14.36 13.08
N VAL A 53 7.67 14.00 11.85
CA VAL A 53 8.66 13.38 10.96
C VAL A 53 8.68 14.14 9.64
N THR A 54 9.87 14.46 9.15
CA THR A 54 10.05 15.01 7.80
C THR A 54 10.25 13.86 6.82
N HIS A 55 9.33 13.72 5.89
CA HIS A 55 9.38 12.71 4.84
C HIS A 55 9.48 13.38 3.46
N ALA A 56 10.56 13.10 2.73
CA ALA A 56 10.77 13.61 1.37
C ALA A 56 9.91 12.81 0.38
N VAL A 57 8.67 13.26 0.19
CA VAL A 57 7.71 12.63 -0.72
C VAL A 57 8.22 12.72 -2.16
N GLY A 58 8.04 11.67 -2.94
CA GLY A 58 8.26 11.67 -4.38
C GLY A 58 9.67 11.26 -4.85
N ARG A 59 10.71 11.35 -4.03
CA ARG A 59 12.09 11.07 -4.49
C ARG A 59 12.28 9.72 -5.16
N SER A 60 11.59 8.69 -4.71
CA SER A 60 11.68 7.35 -5.30
C SER A 60 10.69 7.15 -6.47
N SER A 61 9.56 7.85 -6.47
CA SER A 61 8.49 7.73 -7.48
C SER A 61 8.70 8.64 -8.69
N ASP A 62 9.35 9.81 -8.51
CA ASP A 62 9.49 10.82 -9.57
C ASP A 62 10.39 10.37 -10.72
N GLN A 63 11.32 9.44 -10.45
CA GLN A 63 12.22 8.91 -11.49
C GLN A 63 11.52 7.96 -12.47
N ARG A 64 10.45 7.29 -12.08
CA ARG A 64 9.71 6.31 -12.88
C ARG A 64 8.21 6.33 -12.58
N PRO A 65 7.51 7.43 -12.83
CA PRO A 65 6.12 7.59 -12.38
C PRO A 65 5.18 6.52 -12.95
N ALA A 66 5.33 6.14 -14.21
CA ALA A 66 4.51 5.10 -14.83
C ALA A 66 4.73 3.71 -14.21
N ALA A 67 5.96 3.37 -13.83
CA ALA A 67 6.25 2.12 -13.14
C ALA A 67 5.63 2.10 -11.74
N MET A 68 5.67 3.21 -11.02
CA MET A 68 5.08 3.35 -9.70
C MET A 68 3.55 3.27 -9.74
N VAL A 69 2.92 3.87 -10.76
CA VAL A 69 1.47 3.72 -10.97
C VAL A 69 1.10 2.24 -11.19
N LYS A 70 1.86 1.52 -12.01
CA LYS A 70 1.62 0.07 -12.23
C LYS A 70 1.82 -0.73 -10.95
N ALA A 71 2.92 -0.48 -10.21
CA ALA A 71 3.21 -1.16 -8.95
C ALA A 71 2.09 -0.95 -7.93
N HIS A 72 1.60 0.27 -7.77
CA HIS A 72 0.46 0.57 -6.88
C HIS A 72 -0.79 -0.26 -7.24
N HIS A 73 -1.14 -0.34 -8.52
CA HIS A 73 -2.34 -1.08 -8.94
C HIS A 73 -2.15 -2.60 -8.84
N GLN A 74 -0.92 -3.11 -9.05
CA GLN A 74 -0.59 -4.50 -8.76
C GLN A 74 -0.72 -4.81 -7.26
N SER A 75 -0.22 -3.93 -6.40
CA SER A 75 -0.36 -4.04 -4.96
C SER A 75 -1.83 -4.03 -4.51
N MET A 76 -2.67 -3.17 -5.10
CA MET A 76 -4.11 -3.18 -4.86
C MET A 76 -4.76 -4.53 -5.21
N TYR A 77 -4.42 -5.11 -6.36
CA TYR A 77 -4.93 -6.42 -6.75
C TYR A 77 -4.48 -7.52 -5.77
N LEU A 78 -3.21 -7.51 -5.38
CA LEU A 78 -2.66 -8.45 -4.39
C LEU A 78 -3.35 -8.33 -3.04
N TYR A 79 -3.61 -7.11 -2.58
CA TYR A 79 -4.33 -6.83 -1.35
C TYR A 79 -5.75 -7.41 -1.35
N VAL A 80 -6.52 -7.13 -2.42
CA VAL A 80 -7.86 -7.70 -2.57
C VAL A 80 -7.80 -9.22 -2.60
N ARG A 81 -6.87 -9.80 -3.33
CA ARG A 81 -6.69 -11.25 -3.40
C ARG A 81 -6.36 -11.87 -2.05
N LYS A 82 -5.46 -11.24 -1.28
CA LYS A 82 -5.00 -11.71 0.03
C LYS A 82 -6.11 -11.68 1.07
N HIS A 83 -6.87 -10.59 1.13
CA HIS A 83 -7.81 -10.34 2.22
C HIS A 83 -9.25 -10.71 1.92
N TYR A 84 -9.63 -10.77 0.65
CA TYR A 84 -11.02 -11.02 0.20
C TYR A 84 -11.15 -12.21 -0.75
N GLY A 85 -10.03 -12.84 -1.12
CA GLY A 85 -9.99 -14.04 -1.94
C GLY A 85 -9.93 -13.80 -3.45
N ALA A 86 -9.72 -14.90 -4.19
CA ALA A 86 -9.51 -14.86 -5.64
C ALA A 86 -10.72 -14.34 -6.41
N ALA A 87 -11.93 -14.73 -6.01
CA ALA A 87 -13.16 -14.29 -6.66
C ALA A 87 -13.34 -12.76 -6.58
N ALA A 88 -13.12 -12.17 -5.39
CA ALA A 88 -13.18 -10.73 -5.21
C ALA A 88 -12.10 -10.01 -6.04
N ALA A 89 -10.89 -10.57 -6.10
CA ALA A 89 -9.82 -10.01 -6.91
C ALA A 89 -10.14 -10.04 -8.41
N LEU A 90 -10.73 -11.12 -8.92
CA LEU A 90 -11.16 -11.23 -10.31
C LEU A 90 -12.26 -10.21 -10.65
N LEU A 91 -13.21 -10.00 -9.75
CA LEU A 91 -14.26 -8.99 -9.92
C LEU A 91 -13.71 -7.56 -9.87
N ALA A 92 -12.71 -7.30 -9.03
CA ALA A 92 -12.07 -5.99 -8.91
C ALA A 92 -11.07 -5.69 -10.04
N ALA A 93 -10.51 -6.72 -10.68
CA ALA A 93 -9.44 -6.58 -11.68
C ALA A 93 -9.77 -5.58 -12.82
N PRO A 94 -10.95 -5.60 -13.46
CA PRO A 94 -11.26 -4.66 -14.53
C PRO A 94 -11.30 -3.21 -14.05
N LEU A 95 -11.81 -2.95 -12.87
CA LEU A 95 -11.85 -1.60 -12.28
C LEU A 95 -10.44 -1.10 -11.93
N ILE A 96 -9.61 -1.97 -11.36
CA ILE A 96 -8.21 -1.67 -11.05
C ILE A 96 -7.44 -1.38 -12.34
N ALA A 97 -7.64 -2.19 -13.39
CA ALA A 97 -6.99 -1.99 -14.69
C ALA A 97 -7.44 -0.69 -15.37
N LEU A 98 -8.73 -0.39 -15.38
CA LEU A 98 -9.28 0.85 -15.92
C LEU A 98 -8.71 2.09 -15.19
N ARG A 99 -8.68 2.04 -13.86
CA ARG A 99 -8.08 3.12 -13.05
C ARG A 99 -6.59 3.29 -13.36
N CYS A 100 -5.85 2.19 -13.44
CA CYS A 100 -4.44 2.20 -13.81
C CYS A 100 -4.22 2.88 -15.16
N TRP A 101 -4.97 2.45 -16.17
CA TRP A 101 -4.93 3.05 -17.50
C TRP A 101 -5.24 4.55 -17.48
N ALA A 102 -6.32 4.96 -16.81
CA ALA A 102 -6.73 6.37 -16.72
C ALA A 102 -5.66 7.25 -16.06
N VAL A 103 -5.02 6.77 -14.98
CA VAL A 103 -3.94 7.50 -14.31
C VAL A 103 -2.71 7.60 -15.22
N LEU A 104 -2.36 6.53 -15.95
CA LEU A 104 -1.24 6.53 -16.89
C LEU A 104 -1.45 7.51 -18.07
N GLN A 105 -2.69 7.66 -18.54
CA GLN A 105 -2.99 8.64 -19.60
C GLN A 105 -2.79 10.09 -19.11
N ARG A 106 -3.17 10.38 -17.85
CA ARG A 106 -3.00 11.71 -17.26
C ARG A 106 -1.53 12.04 -16.94
N ALA A 107 -0.70 11.02 -16.69
CA ALA A 107 0.72 11.18 -16.39
C ALA A 107 1.60 11.31 -17.64
N LYS A 108 1.05 11.19 -18.85
CA LYS A 108 1.81 11.47 -20.08
C LYS A 108 2.04 12.97 -20.16
N PRO A 109 3.29 13.44 -20.40
CA PRO A 109 3.52 14.83 -20.76
C PRO A 109 2.68 15.14 -22.00
N GLY A 110 1.98 16.26 -21.96
CA GLY A 110 1.31 16.80 -23.16
C GLY A 110 2.32 17.02 -24.30
N PRO A 111 1.86 17.08 -25.55
CA PRO A 111 2.70 17.32 -26.70
C PRO A 111 3.46 18.65 -26.61
#